data_1d60fb34324a438f2cbc170337010419
#
_entry.id   1d60fb34324a438f2cbc170337010419
#
_cell.length_a   1.000
_cell.length_b   1.000
_cell.length_c   1.000
_cell.angle_alpha   90.00
_cell.angle_beta   90.00
_cell.angle_gamma   90.00
#
_symmetry.space_group_name_H-M   'P 1'
#
loop_
_entity.id
_entity.type
_entity.pdbx_description
1 polymer ?
#
loop_
_entity_poly.entity_id
_entity_poly.type
_entity_poly.pdbx_seq_one_letter_code
_entity_poly.pdbx_strand_id
1 'polypeptide(L)'
;MITHEEIRRQVEEKDVRYLRLIFTDILGTIKNVEVPITQLDKVLANKMMFDGSSIEGFVRIEESDMYLYPDLSTWVVFPWSSKHGTIARLICDVYKPDGTPFAGDPRSNLKRVLNEMKELGFSNFNLGPEPEFFLFKLDENGEPTLEGNDQGSYFDLAPIDLGEECRREIVLELEKIGFDIEASHHEVAPGQHEIDWKYSDAVAACDNIQTFKLVVKTIARKHGLHATFMPKPVFGIAGSGMHFNLSLFDKDGNNAFFDENGDQRLSDTCRHFIAGVMKHAKALTAVCNPTVNSYKRLVPGYEAPVYIAWSARNRSPLIRIPESRGISTRIELRSVDPSANPYLAMAAILTAGLEGVKEKMEVPEAIDRNIYAMSARERKKAGIDDLPGTLNEAIEYLKQDETVQSALGSHILDNFIEAKRFEWAAYRSQVSQWELDQYLKLF
;
A
#
# COMPACT_ATOMS: atom_id res chain seq x y z
N MET A 1 17.49 -4.82 18.37
CA MET A 1 16.81 -6.00 17.77
C MET A 1 16.31 -6.86 18.92
N ILE A 2 15.03 -7.26 18.95
CA ILE A 2 14.49 -8.09 20.03
C ILE A 2 15.11 -9.49 19.97
N THR A 3 15.41 -10.08 21.12
CA THR A 3 16.04 -11.41 21.22
C THR A 3 14.99 -12.49 21.55
N HIS A 4 15.35 -13.77 21.35
CA HIS A 4 14.51 -14.89 21.78
C HIS A 4 14.21 -14.85 23.28
N GLU A 5 15.15 -14.44 24.11
CA GLU A 5 14.99 -14.30 25.55
C GLU A 5 14.00 -13.20 25.89
N GLU A 6 14.11 -12.07 25.23
CA GLU A 6 13.19 -10.95 25.39
C GLU A 6 11.76 -11.31 25.01
N ILE A 7 11.58 -12.04 23.91
CA ILE A 7 10.26 -12.56 23.51
C ILE A 7 9.70 -13.48 24.59
N ARG A 8 10.48 -14.42 25.12
CA ARG A 8 10.04 -15.33 26.19
C ARG A 8 9.63 -14.55 27.44
N ARG A 9 10.41 -13.56 27.82
CA ARG A 9 10.08 -12.69 28.95
C ARG A 9 8.74 -11.98 28.75
N GLN A 10 8.53 -11.37 27.59
CA GLN A 10 7.26 -10.68 27.28
C GLN A 10 6.07 -11.63 27.22
N VAL A 11 6.27 -12.86 26.77
CA VAL A 11 5.24 -13.91 26.76
C VAL A 11 4.74 -14.18 28.19
N GLU A 12 5.66 -14.28 29.16
CA GLU A 12 5.30 -14.50 30.57
C GLU A 12 4.67 -13.26 31.21
N GLU A 13 5.31 -12.09 31.04
CA GLU A 13 4.88 -10.82 31.65
C GLU A 13 3.48 -10.38 31.17
N LYS A 14 3.16 -10.62 29.88
CA LYS A 14 1.91 -10.16 29.26
C LYS A 14 0.86 -11.27 29.08
N ASP A 15 1.07 -12.43 29.68
CA ASP A 15 0.19 -13.62 29.58
C ASP A 15 -0.20 -13.92 28.13
N VAL A 16 0.79 -13.99 27.23
CA VAL A 16 0.53 -14.33 25.84
C VAL A 16 0.14 -15.79 25.73
N ARG A 17 -1.00 -16.06 25.13
CA ARG A 17 -1.55 -17.42 24.97
C ARG A 17 -1.50 -17.91 23.53
N TYR A 18 -1.59 -17.00 22.57
CA TYR A 18 -1.61 -17.32 21.14
C TYR A 18 -0.61 -16.45 20.40
N LEU A 19 -0.02 -17.02 19.36
CA LEU A 19 0.91 -16.35 18.48
C LEU A 19 0.40 -16.45 17.04
N ARG A 20 0.22 -15.29 16.39
CA ARG A 20 -0.13 -15.19 14.98
C ARG A 20 1.13 -15.05 14.14
N LEU A 21 1.31 -15.96 13.22
CA LEU A 21 2.34 -15.94 12.19
C LEU A 21 1.71 -15.35 10.93
N ILE A 22 2.00 -14.08 10.69
CA ILE A 22 1.35 -13.28 9.64
C ILE A 22 2.24 -13.23 8.41
N PHE A 23 1.64 -13.40 7.23
CA PHE A 23 2.28 -13.17 5.94
C PHE A 23 1.25 -12.56 4.98
N THR A 24 1.71 -12.12 3.80
CA THR A 24 0.84 -11.47 2.81
C THR A 24 0.91 -12.24 1.50
N ASP A 25 -0.25 -12.55 0.90
CA ASP A 25 -0.30 -13.16 -0.43
C ASP A 25 -0.02 -12.14 -1.55
N ILE A 26 0.08 -12.59 -2.80
CA ILE A 26 0.39 -11.72 -3.94
C ILE A 26 -0.69 -10.67 -4.23
N LEU A 27 -1.92 -10.88 -3.79
CA LEU A 27 -3.01 -9.92 -3.93
C LEU A 27 -3.05 -8.88 -2.81
N GLY A 28 -2.11 -8.95 -1.85
CA GLY A 28 -2.05 -8.02 -0.72
C GLY A 28 -2.94 -8.41 0.47
N THR A 29 -3.53 -9.60 0.44
CA THR A 29 -4.37 -10.08 1.54
C THR A 29 -3.50 -10.62 2.67
N ILE A 30 -3.80 -10.16 3.90
CA ILE A 30 -3.14 -10.65 5.11
C ILE A 30 -3.63 -12.07 5.40
N LYS A 31 -2.70 -13.00 5.53
CA LYS A 31 -2.92 -14.38 5.95
C LYS A 31 -2.25 -14.63 7.29
N ASN A 32 -2.70 -15.62 8.03
CA ASN A 32 -2.01 -16.03 9.25
C ASN A 32 -2.20 -17.50 9.56
N VAL A 33 -1.23 -18.05 10.30
CA VAL A 33 -1.37 -19.30 11.04
C VAL A 33 -1.31 -18.92 12.52
N GLU A 34 -2.38 -19.19 13.28
CA GLU A 34 -2.40 -18.98 14.73
C GLU A 34 -2.01 -20.27 15.44
N VAL A 35 -1.07 -20.18 16.35
CA VAL A 35 -0.59 -21.30 17.15
C VAL A 35 -0.66 -21.00 18.65
N PRO A 36 -0.90 -22.01 19.52
CA PRO A 36 -0.78 -21.81 20.94
C PRO A 36 0.67 -21.49 21.30
N ILE A 37 0.87 -20.69 22.33
CA ILE A 37 2.20 -20.23 22.75
C ILE A 37 3.16 -21.37 23.10
N THR A 38 2.65 -22.55 23.41
CA THR A 38 3.46 -23.76 23.64
C THR A 38 4.27 -24.20 22.43
N GLN A 39 3.95 -23.66 21.22
CA GLN A 39 4.71 -23.87 20.00
C GLN A 39 5.82 -22.84 19.76
N LEU A 40 6.04 -21.90 20.70
CA LEU A 40 6.98 -20.80 20.52
C LEU A 40 8.39 -21.26 20.10
N ASP A 41 8.90 -22.32 20.74
CA ASP A 41 10.24 -22.86 20.42
C ASP A 41 10.33 -23.38 18.98
N LYS A 42 9.27 -24.01 18.48
CA LYS A 42 9.17 -24.46 17.10
C LYS A 42 9.12 -23.28 16.13
N VAL A 43 8.40 -22.22 16.49
CA VAL A 43 8.33 -20.97 15.71
C VAL A 43 9.69 -20.32 15.63
N LEU A 44 10.35 -20.09 16.77
CA LEU A 44 11.67 -19.43 16.83
C LEU A 44 12.79 -20.25 16.15
N ALA A 45 12.56 -21.56 15.98
CA ALA A 45 13.48 -22.44 15.25
C ALA A 45 13.20 -22.53 13.73
N ASN A 46 12.29 -21.70 13.17
CA ASN A 46 11.89 -21.71 11.76
C ASN A 46 11.30 -23.06 11.27
N LYS A 47 10.58 -23.75 12.15
CA LYS A 47 10.03 -25.10 11.87
C LYS A 47 8.51 -25.13 11.72
N MET A 48 7.88 -23.97 11.60
CA MET A 48 6.43 -23.89 11.37
C MET A 48 6.14 -24.06 9.90
N MET A 49 5.47 -25.17 9.58
CA MET A 49 5.04 -25.53 8.24
C MET A 49 3.55 -25.22 8.06
N PHE A 50 3.17 -24.88 6.85
CA PHE A 50 1.77 -24.72 6.45
C PHE A 50 1.57 -25.19 5.01
N ASP A 51 0.31 -25.45 4.64
CA ASP A 51 -0.08 -25.79 3.28
C ASP A 51 -0.33 -24.51 2.47
N GLY A 52 0.52 -24.24 1.49
CA GLY A 52 0.41 -23.09 0.59
C GLY A 52 -0.51 -23.31 -0.62
N SER A 53 -0.97 -24.55 -0.87
CA SER A 53 -1.70 -24.88 -2.10
C SER A 53 -3.09 -24.23 -2.23
N SER A 54 -3.69 -23.87 -1.10
CA SER A 54 -4.97 -23.16 -1.05
C SER A 54 -4.84 -21.62 -1.06
N ILE A 55 -3.61 -21.09 -1.22
CA ILE A 55 -3.35 -19.66 -1.29
C ILE A 55 -3.15 -19.27 -2.75
N GLU A 56 -3.97 -18.35 -3.25
CA GLU A 56 -3.95 -17.94 -4.64
C GLU A 56 -2.55 -17.44 -5.07
N GLY A 57 -2.06 -18.00 -6.17
CA GLY A 57 -0.76 -17.66 -6.73
C GLY A 57 0.45 -18.18 -5.95
N PHE A 58 0.28 -19.02 -4.92
CA PHE A 58 1.44 -19.56 -4.20
C PHE A 58 2.02 -20.78 -4.90
N VAL A 59 1.52 -21.98 -4.61
CA VAL A 59 2.11 -23.23 -5.11
C VAL A 59 1.03 -24.20 -5.59
N ARG A 60 1.45 -25.22 -6.33
CA ARG A 60 0.58 -26.32 -6.74
C ARG A 60 0.42 -27.33 -5.58
N ILE A 61 -0.60 -28.16 -5.67
CA ILE A 61 -0.91 -29.19 -4.65
C ILE A 61 0.30 -30.12 -4.40
N GLU A 62 1.07 -30.41 -5.44
CA GLU A 62 2.23 -31.30 -5.37
C GLU A 62 3.44 -30.71 -4.63
N GLU A 63 3.44 -29.38 -4.41
CA GLU A 63 4.51 -28.63 -3.75
C GLU A 63 3.95 -27.79 -2.59
N SER A 64 2.93 -28.30 -1.88
CA SER A 64 2.15 -27.52 -0.94
C SER A 64 2.86 -27.13 0.36
N ASP A 65 3.84 -27.91 0.78
CA ASP A 65 4.55 -27.70 2.04
C ASP A 65 5.43 -26.45 2.00
N MET A 66 5.13 -25.47 2.84
CA MET A 66 5.84 -24.21 2.97
C MET A 66 6.18 -23.92 4.43
N TYR A 67 7.20 -23.10 4.66
CA TYR A 67 7.66 -22.72 6.00
C TYR A 67 7.50 -21.24 6.25
N LEU A 68 7.14 -20.87 7.47
CA LEU A 68 7.08 -19.49 7.97
C LEU A 68 8.33 -19.19 8.78
N TYR A 69 9.14 -18.25 8.29
CA TYR A 69 10.34 -17.77 8.96
C TYR A 69 10.04 -16.41 9.60
N PRO A 70 9.86 -16.37 10.93
CA PRO A 70 9.46 -15.14 11.61
C PRO A 70 10.57 -14.10 11.63
N ASP A 71 10.24 -12.87 11.28
CA ASP A 71 11.10 -11.71 11.52
C ASP A 71 10.88 -11.21 12.95
N LEU A 72 11.88 -11.42 13.81
CA LEU A 72 11.76 -11.09 15.23
C LEU A 72 11.58 -9.59 15.47
N SER A 73 12.10 -8.74 14.58
CA SER A 73 11.92 -7.28 14.70
C SER A 73 10.46 -6.84 14.62
N THR A 74 9.60 -7.71 14.11
CA THR A 74 8.16 -7.47 13.96
C THR A 74 7.34 -7.97 15.14
N TRP A 75 7.95 -8.43 16.24
CA TRP A 75 7.23 -8.88 17.43
C TRP A 75 6.35 -7.77 18.01
N VAL A 76 5.05 -8.07 18.11
CA VAL A 76 4.06 -7.18 18.71
C VAL A 76 3.10 -8.01 19.56
N VAL A 77 2.85 -7.54 20.78
CA VAL A 77 1.75 -8.03 21.62
C VAL A 77 0.59 -7.08 21.43
N PHE A 78 -0.53 -7.58 20.91
CA PHE A 78 -1.69 -6.73 20.66
C PHE A 78 -2.29 -6.19 21.97
N PRO A 79 -2.62 -4.89 22.02
CA PRO A 79 -3.12 -4.26 23.24
C PRO A 79 -4.56 -4.66 23.60
N TRP A 80 -5.32 -5.19 22.64
CA TRP A 80 -6.65 -5.74 22.91
C TRP A 80 -6.55 -7.20 23.32
N SER A 81 -7.08 -7.55 24.49
CA SER A 81 -7.17 -8.92 24.97
C SER A 81 -8.35 -9.66 24.34
N SER A 82 -8.22 -10.96 24.18
CA SER A 82 -9.34 -11.87 23.96
C SER A 82 -9.86 -12.43 25.30
N LYS A 83 -11.04 -13.05 25.28
CA LYS A 83 -11.55 -13.81 26.43
C LYS A 83 -10.64 -14.98 26.87
N HIS A 84 -9.66 -15.32 26.04
CA HIS A 84 -8.80 -16.49 26.19
C HIS A 84 -7.32 -16.13 26.39
N GLY A 85 -7.01 -14.88 26.71
CA GLY A 85 -5.67 -14.39 26.94
C GLY A 85 -5.17 -13.42 25.87
N THR A 86 -3.93 -13.00 26.01
CA THR A 86 -3.30 -12.03 25.10
C THR A 86 -2.77 -12.74 23.84
N ILE A 87 -2.83 -12.02 22.73
CA ILE A 87 -2.36 -12.50 21.42
C ILE A 87 -1.15 -11.67 21.01
N ALA A 88 -0.09 -12.31 20.58
CA ALA A 88 1.05 -11.68 19.94
C ALA A 88 1.11 -12.04 18.45
N ARG A 89 1.92 -11.28 17.68
CA ARG A 89 2.19 -11.59 16.27
C ARG A 89 3.66 -11.49 15.93
N LEU A 90 4.06 -12.26 14.92
CA LEU A 90 5.28 -12.09 14.14
C LEU A 90 4.91 -12.06 12.67
N ILE A 91 5.52 -11.15 11.89
CA ILE A 91 5.44 -11.19 10.44
C ILE A 91 6.52 -12.14 9.93
N CYS A 92 6.15 -12.98 8.97
CA CYS A 92 6.99 -14.05 8.47
C CYS A 92 7.30 -13.86 6.99
N ASP A 93 8.51 -14.21 6.61
CA ASP A 93 8.85 -14.53 5.22
C ASP A 93 8.47 -15.97 4.93
N VAL A 94 8.13 -16.27 3.68
CA VAL A 94 7.76 -17.63 3.26
C VAL A 94 8.96 -18.32 2.60
N TYR A 95 9.21 -19.56 3.02
CA TYR A 95 10.34 -20.38 2.55
C TYR A 95 9.86 -21.72 2.03
N LYS A 96 10.61 -22.29 1.08
CA LYS A 96 10.41 -23.65 0.59
C LYS A 96 11.04 -24.68 1.54
N PRO A 97 10.69 -25.99 1.42
CA PRO A 97 11.25 -27.06 2.24
C PRO A 97 12.79 -27.20 2.13
N ASP A 98 13.37 -26.77 1.01
CA ASP A 98 14.82 -26.77 0.80
C ASP A 98 15.56 -25.62 1.51
N GLY A 99 14.84 -24.77 2.23
CA GLY A 99 15.38 -23.61 2.96
C GLY A 99 15.65 -22.39 2.09
N THR A 100 15.20 -22.38 0.84
CA THR A 100 15.29 -21.19 -0.03
C THR A 100 14.05 -20.29 0.11
N PRO A 101 14.19 -18.96 -0.02
CA PRO A 101 13.04 -18.07 -0.05
C PRO A 101 12.06 -18.46 -1.15
N PHE A 102 10.78 -18.36 -0.86
CA PHE A 102 9.75 -18.62 -1.86
C PHE A 102 9.61 -17.42 -2.80
N ALA A 103 9.71 -17.66 -4.10
CA ALA A 103 9.68 -16.59 -5.13
C ALA A 103 8.30 -15.90 -5.24
N GLY A 104 7.25 -16.48 -4.69
CA GLY A 104 5.90 -15.91 -4.62
C GLY A 104 5.61 -15.10 -3.34
N ASP A 105 6.60 -14.93 -2.44
CA ASP A 105 6.45 -14.11 -1.25
C ASP A 105 6.71 -12.62 -1.56
N PRO A 106 5.69 -11.74 -1.49
CA PRO A 106 5.86 -10.32 -1.79
C PRO A 106 6.88 -9.61 -0.88
N ARG A 107 6.94 -9.99 0.40
CA ARG A 107 7.85 -9.38 1.37
C ARG A 107 9.31 -9.74 1.04
N SER A 108 9.59 -10.99 0.74
CA SER A 108 10.92 -11.44 0.26
C SER A 108 11.29 -10.82 -1.08
N ASN A 109 10.31 -10.63 -1.98
CA ASN A 109 10.54 -9.95 -3.25
C ASN A 109 10.97 -8.49 -3.06
N LEU A 110 10.32 -7.73 -2.16
CA LEU A 110 10.77 -6.38 -1.82
C LEU A 110 12.20 -6.37 -1.27
N LYS A 111 12.54 -7.31 -0.37
CA LYS A 111 13.92 -7.45 0.15
C LYS A 111 14.93 -7.71 -0.97
N ARG A 112 14.58 -8.49 -1.98
CA ARG A 112 15.42 -8.71 -3.17
C ARG A 112 15.71 -7.40 -3.89
N VAL A 113 14.67 -6.62 -4.22
CA VAL A 113 14.82 -5.32 -4.91
C VAL A 113 15.62 -4.32 -4.07
N LEU A 114 15.43 -4.28 -2.75
CA LEU A 114 16.23 -3.45 -1.85
C LEU A 114 17.73 -3.86 -1.83
N ASN A 115 18.04 -5.13 -2.00
CA ASN A 115 19.43 -5.56 -2.13
C ASN A 115 20.04 -5.10 -3.47
N GLU A 116 19.31 -5.14 -4.57
CA GLU A 116 19.73 -4.56 -5.86
C GLU A 116 19.97 -3.05 -5.76
N MET A 117 19.13 -2.33 -5.01
CA MET A 117 19.35 -0.91 -4.71
C MET A 117 20.68 -0.66 -3.98
N LYS A 118 21.04 -1.52 -3.02
CA LYS A 118 22.32 -1.38 -2.29
C LYS A 118 23.55 -1.54 -3.19
N GLU A 119 23.47 -2.38 -4.21
CA GLU A 119 24.54 -2.54 -5.22
C GLU A 119 24.76 -1.25 -6.03
N LEU A 120 23.76 -0.38 -6.10
CA LEU A 120 23.86 0.94 -6.74
C LEU A 120 24.38 2.04 -5.80
N GLY A 121 24.74 1.71 -4.56
CA GLY A 121 25.31 2.66 -3.60
C GLY A 121 24.30 3.38 -2.71
N PHE A 122 23.05 2.94 -2.70
CA PHE A 122 22.04 3.45 -1.78
C PHE A 122 21.85 2.51 -0.58
N SER A 123 21.57 3.07 0.58
CA SER A 123 21.43 2.30 1.83
C SER A 123 19.98 2.01 2.19
N ASN A 124 19.11 3.02 2.04
CA ASN A 124 17.72 2.96 2.46
C ASN A 124 16.78 3.58 1.44
N PHE A 125 15.63 2.96 1.29
CA PHE A 125 14.45 3.52 0.65
C PHE A 125 13.35 3.60 1.68
N ASN A 126 12.85 4.80 1.94
CA ASN A 126 11.88 5.07 3.00
C ASN A 126 10.51 5.38 2.43
N LEU A 127 9.48 5.03 3.19
CA LEU A 127 8.07 5.30 2.89
C LEU A 127 7.38 5.90 4.11
N GLY A 128 6.73 7.06 3.89
CA GLY A 128 5.68 7.60 4.76
C GLY A 128 4.34 7.49 4.01
N PRO A 129 3.48 6.55 4.38
CA PRO A 129 2.19 6.37 3.73
C PRO A 129 1.12 7.25 4.38
N GLU A 130 0.15 7.70 3.56
CA GLU A 130 -1.05 8.44 3.97
C GLU A 130 -2.28 7.63 3.54
N PRO A 131 -2.69 6.60 4.29
CA PRO A 131 -3.78 5.71 3.89
C PRO A 131 -5.13 6.24 4.35
N GLU A 132 -6.02 6.46 3.39
CA GLU A 132 -7.41 6.81 3.62
C GLU A 132 -8.30 5.58 3.73
N PHE A 133 -9.39 5.69 4.49
CA PHE A 133 -10.37 4.62 4.66
C PHE A 133 -11.77 5.19 4.97
N PHE A 134 -12.80 4.37 4.72
CA PHE A 134 -14.17 4.71 5.07
C PHE A 134 -14.65 3.94 6.29
N LEU A 135 -15.48 4.59 7.10
CA LEU A 135 -16.27 3.98 8.16
C LEU A 135 -17.75 3.97 7.75
N PHE A 136 -18.32 2.78 7.60
CA PHE A 136 -19.72 2.57 7.27
C PHE A 136 -20.48 1.99 8.44
N LYS A 137 -21.78 2.32 8.51
CA LYS A 137 -22.70 1.70 9.45
C LYS A 137 -22.93 0.24 9.10
N LEU A 138 -23.20 -0.56 10.12
CA LEU A 138 -23.70 -1.93 9.95
C LEU A 138 -25.21 -1.94 9.94
N ASP A 139 -25.79 -2.89 9.21
CA ASP A 139 -27.24 -3.16 9.28
C ASP A 139 -27.61 -3.95 10.55
N GLU A 140 -28.89 -4.29 10.70
CA GLU A 140 -29.42 -5.06 11.83
C GLU A 140 -28.84 -6.49 11.95
N ASN A 141 -28.32 -7.03 10.86
CA ASN A 141 -27.66 -8.33 10.80
C ASN A 141 -26.13 -8.24 11.05
N GLY A 142 -25.60 -7.01 11.18
CA GLY A 142 -24.17 -6.74 11.34
C GLY A 142 -23.40 -6.77 10.03
N GLU A 143 -24.07 -6.67 8.87
CA GLU A 143 -23.47 -6.57 7.56
C GLU A 143 -23.15 -5.11 7.21
N PRO A 144 -22.07 -4.83 6.45
CA PRO A 144 -21.70 -3.48 6.04
C PRO A 144 -22.74 -2.87 5.07
N THR A 145 -23.10 -1.62 5.34
CA THR A 145 -23.91 -0.81 4.41
C THR A 145 -23.01 0.13 3.60
N LEU A 146 -23.60 0.91 2.68
CA LEU A 146 -22.93 2.06 2.03
C LEU A 146 -23.27 3.39 2.70
N GLU A 147 -23.90 3.37 3.89
CA GLU A 147 -24.19 4.56 4.66
C GLU A 147 -22.96 4.92 5.52
N GLY A 148 -22.32 6.07 5.21
CA GLY A 148 -21.25 6.63 6.03
C GLY A 148 -21.70 6.85 7.47
N ASN A 149 -20.77 6.77 8.41
CA ASN A 149 -21.08 6.99 9.82
C ASN A 149 -21.52 8.45 10.12
N ASP A 150 -21.19 9.39 9.24
CA ASP A 150 -21.49 10.82 9.35
C ASP A 150 -21.74 11.49 7.99
N GLN A 151 -21.85 12.83 8.02
CA GLN A 151 -21.96 13.73 6.87
C GLN A 151 -20.84 14.78 6.90
N GLY A 152 -19.73 14.47 7.56
CA GLY A 152 -18.56 15.34 7.68
C GLY A 152 -17.85 15.58 6.36
N SER A 153 -16.92 16.54 6.38
CA SER A 153 -16.06 16.93 5.28
C SER A 153 -14.65 17.20 5.80
N TYR A 154 -13.75 17.63 4.93
CA TYR A 154 -12.32 17.81 5.21
C TYR A 154 -12.07 18.67 6.46
N PHE A 155 -11.39 18.09 7.44
CA PHE A 155 -11.04 18.67 8.73
C PHE A 155 -12.23 19.04 9.64
N ASP A 156 -13.42 18.51 9.40
CA ASP A 156 -14.52 18.65 10.34
C ASP A 156 -14.18 17.94 11.67
N LEU A 157 -14.79 18.41 12.74
CA LEU A 157 -14.64 17.88 14.10
C LEU A 157 -16.02 17.55 14.71
N ALA A 158 -16.05 16.89 15.85
CA ALA A 158 -17.29 16.64 16.56
C ALA A 158 -18.03 17.97 16.89
N PRO A 159 -19.35 18.03 16.78
CA PRO A 159 -20.29 16.91 16.63
C PRO A 159 -20.62 16.52 15.17
N ILE A 160 -19.97 17.09 14.16
CA ILE A 160 -20.18 16.75 12.75
C ILE A 160 -19.47 15.44 12.41
N ASP A 161 -18.18 15.34 12.76
CA ASP A 161 -17.39 14.12 12.66
C ASP A 161 -17.82 13.12 13.74
N LEU A 162 -18.60 12.13 13.36
CA LEU A 162 -19.03 11.06 14.27
C LEU A 162 -18.05 9.87 14.34
N GLY A 163 -17.00 9.90 13.52
CA GLY A 163 -15.92 8.92 13.53
C GLY A 163 -14.78 9.25 14.48
N GLU A 164 -14.78 10.43 15.10
CA GLU A 164 -13.67 10.94 15.92
C GLU A 164 -13.27 9.99 17.06
N GLU A 165 -14.23 9.44 17.80
CA GLU A 165 -13.95 8.51 18.91
C GLU A 165 -13.34 7.19 18.41
N CYS A 166 -13.86 6.63 17.31
CA CYS A 166 -13.31 5.43 16.70
C CYS A 166 -11.88 5.69 16.21
N ARG A 167 -11.66 6.80 15.52
CA ARG A 167 -10.34 7.21 15.02
C ARG A 167 -9.35 7.43 16.16
N ARG A 168 -9.79 8.05 17.26
CA ARG A 168 -8.96 8.26 18.47
C ARG A 168 -8.56 6.94 19.12
N GLU A 169 -9.48 5.97 19.26
CA GLU A 169 -9.12 4.64 19.77
C GLU A 169 -8.14 3.92 18.85
N ILE A 170 -8.32 4.03 17.51
CA ILE A 170 -7.37 3.47 16.54
C ILE A 170 -5.97 4.05 16.77
N VAL A 171 -5.83 5.38 16.89
CA VAL A 171 -4.56 6.05 17.17
C VAL A 171 -3.92 5.52 18.46
N LEU A 172 -4.66 5.49 19.55
CA LEU A 172 -4.15 5.01 20.85
C LEU A 172 -3.68 3.54 20.80
N GLU A 173 -4.40 2.68 20.06
CA GLU A 173 -4.00 1.29 19.92
C GLU A 173 -2.76 1.13 19.02
N LEU A 174 -2.63 1.96 17.99
CA LEU A 174 -1.43 2.00 17.13
C LEU A 174 -0.19 2.49 17.90
N GLU A 175 -0.32 3.54 18.71
CA GLU A 175 0.79 4.05 19.55
C GLU A 175 1.28 2.98 20.57
N LYS A 176 0.38 2.21 21.15
CA LYS A 176 0.74 1.10 22.06
C LYS A 176 1.58 0.01 21.40
N ILE A 177 1.49 -0.14 20.10
CA ILE A 177 2.26 -1.11 19.33
C ILE A 177 3.44 -0.49 18.56
N GLY A 178 3.75 0.78 18.85
CA GLY A 178 4.98 1.44 18.41
C GLY A 178 4.86 2.32 17.17
N PHE A 179 3.65 2.66 16.74
CA PHE A 179 3.48 3.69 15.70
C PHE A 179 3.75 5.08 16.28
N ASP A 180 4.47 5.90 15.51
CA ASP A 180 4.72 7.31 15.79
C ASP A 180 3.71 8.12 14.94
N ILE A 181 2.51 8.36 15.51
CA ILE A 181 1.39 8.99 14.80
C ILE A 181 1.65 10.48 14.67
N GLU A 182 1.53 11.02 13.45
CA GLU A 182 1.75 12.43 13.12
C GLU A 182 0.45 13.21 12.99
N ALA A 183 -0.58 12.61 12.38
CA ALA A 183 -1.89 13.26 12.20
C ALA A 183 -3.04 12.25 12.13
N SER A 184 -4.24 12.73 12.45
CA SER A 184 -5.48 12.01 12.17
C SER A 184 -6.62 13.01 11.96
N HIS A 185 -7.38 12.86 10.89
CA HIS A 185 -8.45 13.81 10.56
C HIS A 185 -9.57 13.17 9.75
N HIS A 186 -10.68 13.88 9.67
CA HIS A 186 -11.77 13.58 8.73
C HIS A 186 -11.34 13.99 7.32
N GLU A 187 -11.61 13.14 6.32
CA GLU A 187 -11.31 13.39 4.92
C GLU A 187 -12.50 14.05 4.18
N VAL A 188 -12.33 14.28 2.85
CA VAL A 188 -13.26 15.05 2.03
C VAL A 188 -14.65 14.41 1.96
N ALA A 189 -14.72 13.08 1.84
CA ALA A 189 -15.99 12.39 1.70
C ALA A 189 -16.64 12.06 3.05
N PRO A 190 -17.98 12.07 3.16
CA PRO A 190 -18.69 11.62 4.36
C PRO A 190 -18.22 10.23 4.81
N GLY A 191 -17.89 10.10 6.11
CA GLY A 191 -17.40 8.87 6.69
C GLY A 191 -16.00 8.46 6.25
N GLN A 192 -15.23 9.35 5.62
CA GLN A 192 -13.86 9.11 5.20
C GLN A 192 -12.85 9.71 6.18
N HIS A 193 -11.79 8.97 6.47
CA HIS A 193 -10.79 9.30 7.48
C HIS A 193 -9.39 9.00 6.98
N GLU A 194 -8.39 9.71 7.54
CA GLU A 194 -6.97 9.50 7.33
C GLU A 194 -6.23 9.49 8.66
N ILE A 195 -5.22 8.65 8.78
CA ILE A 195 -4.30 8.61 9.91
C ILE A 195 -2.89 8.42 9.37
N ASP A 196 -2.02 9.38 9.68
CA ASP A 196 -0.64 9.43 9.20
C ASP A 196 0.33 9.11 10.31
N TRP A 197 1.40 8.43 9.96
CA TRP A 197 2.48 8.12 10.88
C TRP A 197 3.84 8.31 10.22
N LYS A 198 4.84 8.50 11.06
CA LYS A 198 6.20 8.77 10.63
C LYS A 198 6.73 7.68 9.70
N TYR A 199 7.45 8.12 8.67
CA TYR A 199 8.09 7.24 7.70
C TYR A 199 9.07 6.26 8.34
N SER A 200 9.25 5.13 7.70
CA SER A 200 10.24 4.11 8.06
C SER A 200 10.87 3.50 6.81
N ASP A 201 11.82 2.58 6.99
CA ASP A 201 12.36 1.82 5.87
C ASP A 201 11.25 1.02 5.15
N ALA A 202 11.47 0.73 3.88
CA ALA A 202 10.45 0.19 2.99
C ALA A 202 9.78 -1.09 3.52
N VAL A 203 10.54 -2.02 4.13
CA VAL A 203 9.96 -3.27 4.65
C VAL A 203 9.11 -2.99 5.88
N ALA A 204 9.64 -2.24 6.84
CA ALA A 204 8.90 -1.88 8.05
C ALA A 204 7.65 -1.04 7.72
N ALA A 205 7.74 -0.12 6.76
CA ALA A 205 6.59 0.67 6.32
C ALA A 205 5.48 -0.20 5.71
N CYS A 206 5.83 -1.18 4.87
CA CYS A 206 4.86 -2.13 4.31
C CYS A 206 4.25 -3.03 5.38
N ASP A 207 5.05 -3.52 6.34
CA ASP A 207 4.60 -4.27 7.51
C ASP A 207 3.61 -3.43 8.35
N ASN A 208 3.90 -2.13 8.51
CA ASN A 208 3.05 -1.19 9.24
C ASN A 208 1.73 -0.93 8.50
N ILE A 209 1.73 -0.77 7.17
CA ILE A 209 0.49 -0.63 6.38
C ILE A 209 -0.43 -1.83 6.60
N GLN A 210 0.12 -3.04 6.57
CA GLN A 210 -0.68 -4.25 6.81
C GLN A 210 -1.19 -4.32 8.25
N THR A 211 -0.35 -3.96 9.22
CA THR A 211 -0.74 -3.88 10.63
C THR A 211 -1.83 -2.83 10.85
N PHE A 212 -1.68 -1.64 10.26
CA PHE A 212 -2.66 -0.56 10.29
C PHE A 212 -4.03 -1.02 9.80
N LYS A 213 -4.09 -1.65 8.64
CA LYS A 213 -5.36 -2.19 8.10
C LYS A 213 -6.04 -3.16 9.06
N LEU A 214 -5.27 -4.01 9.73
CA LEU A 214 -5.78 -4.95 10.73
C LEU A 214 -6.34 -4.22 11.95
N VAL A 215 -5.60 -3.23 12.49
CA VAL A 215 -6.00 -2.44 13.67
C VAL A 215 -7.28 -1.66 13.36
N VAL A 216 -7.31 -0.90 12.27
CA VAL A 216 -8.46 -0.10 11.85
C VAL A 216 -9.73 -0.95 11.76
N LYS A 217 -9.67 -2.07 11.05
CA LYS A 217 -10.82 -2.98 10.93
C LYS A 217 -11.26 -3.58 12.26
N THR A 218 -10.29 -3.90 13.13
CA THR A 218 -10.57 -4.50 14.45
C THR A 218 -11.26 -3.49 15.37
N ILE A 219 -10.77 -2.26 15.43
CA ILE A 219 -11.30 -1.22 16.30
C ILE A 219 -12.65 -0.71 15.77
N ALA A 220 -12.76 -0.45 14.46
CA ALA A 220 -14.05 -0.07 13.86
C ALA A 220 -15.16 -1.07 14.20
N ARG A 221 -14.86 -2.38 14.14
CA ARG A 221 -15.83 -3.42 14.52
C ARG A 221 -16.27 -3.32 15.98
N LYS A 222 -15.40 -2.95 16.92
CA LYS A 222 -15.74 -2.72 18.32
C LYS A 222 -16.70 -1.53 18.49
N HIS A 223 -16.56 -0.52 17.63
CA HIS A 223 -17.46 0.64 17.58
C HIS A 223 -18.77 0.40 16.81
N GLY A 224 -19.04 -0.84 16.37
CA GLY A 224 -20.24 -1.16 15.58
C GLY A 224 -20.18 -0.59 14.15
N LEU A 225 -18.96 -0.34 13.63
CA LEU A 225 -18.72 0.19 12.30
C LEU A 225 -17.97 -0.84 11.43
N HIS A 226 -18.06 -0.67 10.12
CA HIS A 226 -17.27 -1.37 9.13
C HIS A 226 -16.23 -0.43 8.52
N ALA A 227 -14.95 -0.76 8.68
CA ALA A 227 -13.89 -0.05 8.00
C ALA A 227 -13.53 -0.72 6.67
N THR A 228 -13.49 0.07 5.60
CA THR A 228 -13.06 -0.41 4.29
C THR A 228 -11.95 0.45 3.69
N PHE A 229 -11.00 -0.24 3.06
CA PHE A 229 -9.93 0.32 2.25
C PHE A 229 -10.21 0.21 0.74
N MET A 230 -11.48 0.06 0.38
CA MET A 230 -11.91 0.04 -1.02
C MET A 230 -11.65 1.41 -1.67
N PRO A 231 -10.99 1.48 -2.85
CA PRO A 231 -10.60 2.74 -3.48
C PRO A 231 -11.77 3.68 -3.79
N LYS A 232 -12.92 3.13 -4.18
CA LYS A 232 -14.12 3.92 -4.51
C LYS A 232 -15.39 3.17 -4.10
N PRO A 233 -15.77 3.23 -2.82
CA PRO A 233 -16.94 2.49 -2.35
C PRO A 233 -18.28 3.15 -2.76
N VAL A 234 -18.30 4.48 -2.91
CA VAL A 234 -19.53 5.22 -3.20
C VAL A 234 -19.38 6.09 -4.44
N PHE A 235 -20.37 6.05 -5.33
CA PHE A 235 -20.43 6.90 -6.51
C PHE A 235 -20.66 8.37 -6.13
N GLY A 236 -20.04 9.30 -6.86
CA GLY A 236 -20.30 10.75 -6.73
C GLY A 236 -19.55 11.48 -5.62
N ILE A 237 -18.78 10.79 -4.77
CA ILE A 237 -17.93 11.39 -3.72
C ILE A 237 -16.46 11.04 -3.95
N ALA A 238 -15.52 11.63 -3.20
CA ALA A 238 -14.10 11.27 -3.26
C ALA A 238 -13.87 9.79 -2.92
N GLY A 239 -12.84 9.18 -3.49
CA GLY A 239 -12.39 7.83 -3.16
C GLY A 239 -11.17 7.86 -2.25
N SER A 240 -10.72 6.71 -1.75
CA SER A 240 -9.57 6.58 -0.87
C SER A 240 -8.27 6.40 -1.64
N GLY A 241 -7.30 7.27 -1.38
CA GLY A 241 -5.91 7.16 -1.77
C GLY A 241 -5.06 6.52 -0.67
N MET A 242 -3.84 6.20 -1.04
CA MET A 242 -2.75 5.87 -0.12
C MET A 242 -1.49 6.51 -0.69
N HIS A 243 -1.30 7.79 -0.45
CA HIS A 243 -0.17 8.52 -1.00
C HIS A 243 1.14 7.98 -0.42
N PHE A 244 2.15 7.83 -1.27
CA PHE A 244 3.46 7.34 -0.88
C PHE A 244 4.48 8.48 -0.87
N ASN A 245 4.86 8.93 0.32
CA ASN A 245 5.98 9.85 0.51
C ASN A 245 7.28 9.05 0.53
N LEU A 246 8.09 9.21 -0.52
CA LEU A 246 9.25 8.38 -0.81
C LEU A 246 10.54 9.18 -0.71
N SER A 247 11.55 8.62 -0.07
CA SER A 247 12.90 9.19 -0.03
C SER A 247 13.97 8.10 -0.12
N LEU A 248 15.09 8.44 -0.80
CA LEU A 248 16.22 7.55 -1.02
C LEU A 248 17.43 8.08 -0.25
N PHE A 249 18.19 7.20 0.38
CA PHE A 249 19.36 7.56 1.16
C PHE A 249 20.61 6.87 0.62
N ASP A 250 21.70 7.60 0.60
CA ASP A 250 23.01 7.06 0.22
C ASP A 250 23.63 6.21 1.34
N LYS A 251 24.78 5.60 1.06
CA LYS A 251 25.52 4.76 2.02
C LYS A 251 26.05 5.53 3.24
N ASP A 252 26.15 6.85 3.13
CA ASP A 252 26.66 7.73 4.20
C ASP A 252 25.50 8.26 5.07
N GLY A 253 24.26 7.88 4.75
CA GLY A 253 23.04 8.27 5.47
C GLY A 253 22.50 9.65 5.09
N ASN A 254 22.96 10.24 3.97
CA ASN A 254 22.42 11.47 3.46
C ASN A 254 21.19 11.21 2.57
N ASN A 255 20.27 12.15 2.55
CA ASN A 255 19.12 12.10 1.65
C ASN A 255 19.60 12.32 0.20
N ALA A 256 19.54 11.28 -0.63
CA ALA A 256 20.00 11.30 -2.01
C ALA A 256 19.14 12.17 -2.94
N PHE A 257 17.94 12.58 -2.50
CA PHE A 257 17.05 13.48 -3.27
C PHE A 257 17.36 14.97 -3.04
N PHE A 258 18.18 15.30 -2.03
CA PHE A 258 18.51 16.67 -1.69
C PHE A 258 19.84 17.13 -2.31
N ASP A 259 19.85 18.33 -2.86
CA ASP A 259 21.05 19.08 -3.22
C ASP A 259 20.79 20.56 -2.95
N GLU A 260 21.60 21.18 -2.05
CA GLU A 260 21.47 22.58 -1.68
C GLU A 260 21.56 23.53 -2.89
N ASN A 261 22.37 23.17 -3.89
CA ASN A 261 22.64 23.97 -5.09
C ASN A 261 21.77 23.57 -6.29
N GLY A 262 21.03 22.47 -6.18
CA GLY A 262 20.14 22.01 -7.24
C GLY A 262 18.94 22.95 -7.44
N ASP A 263 18.40 22.96 -8.66
CA ASP A 263 17.13 23.68 -8.91
C ASP A 263 16.03 23.13 -8.02
N GLN A 264 15.27 24.03 -7.35
CA GLN A 264 14.30 23.68 -6.30
C GLN A 264 14.93 22.92 -5.12
N ARG A 265 16.25 22.93 -4.98
CA ARG A 265 17.04 22.16 -4.00
C ARG A 265 16.82 20.64 -4.11
N LEU A 266 16.64 20.16 -5.35
CA LEU A 266 16.53 18.76 -5.70
C LEU A 266 17.82 18.30 -6.40
N SER A 267 18.29 17.12 -6.05
CA SER A 267 19.46 16.49 -6.72
C SER A 267 19.09 15.95 -8.10
N ASP A 268 20.11 15.69 -8.92
CA ASP A 268 19.95 14.97 -10.19
C ASP A 268 19.38 13.57 -9.93
N THR A 269 19.76 12.90 -8.85
CA THR A 269 19.20 11.60 -8.44
C THR A 269 17.70 11.67 -8.25
N CYS A 270 17.18 12.72 -7.57
CA CYS A 270 15.74 12.92 -7.42
C CYS A 270 15.05 13.09 -8.77
N ARG A 271 15.60 13.94 -9.64
CA ARG A 271 15.05 14.22 -10.96
C ARG A 271 15.02 12.97 -11.86
N HIS A 272 16.11 12.23 -11.88
CA HIS A 272 16.19 10.97 -12.62
C HIS A 272 15.22 9.93 -12.06
N PHE A 273 15.08 9.84 -10.74
CA PHE A 273 14.11 8.95 -10.09
C PHE A 273 12.67 9.29 -10.49
N ILE A 274 12.29 10.58 -10.47
CA ILE A 274 10.98 11.05 -10.94
C ILE A 274 10.76 10.68 -12.41
N ALA A 275 11.77 10.90 -13.26
CA ALA A 275 11.69 10.55 -14.69
C ALA A 275 11.45 9.07 -14.90
N GLY A 276 12.13 8.20 -14.14
CA GLY A 276 11.92 6.75 -14.18
C GLY A 276 10.50 6.35 -13.75
N VAL A 277 10.02 6.88 -12.63
CA VAL A 277 8.64 6.61 -12.18
C VAL A 277 7.61 7.08 -13.22
N MET A 278 7.80 8.26 -13.81
CA MET A 278 6.90 8.78 -14.85
C MET A 278 6.92 7.94 -16.11
N LYS A 279 8.07 7.47 -16.57
CA LYS A 279 8.22 6.61 -17.76
C LYS A 279 7.41 5.32 -17.61
N HIS A 280 7.44 4.71 -16.44
CA HIS A 280 6.79 3.43 -16.13
C HIS A 280 5.39 3.59 -15.51
N ALA A 281 4.86 4.82 -15.37
CA ALA A 281 3.64 5.10 -14.64
C ALA A 281 2.44 4.26 -15.08
N LYS A 282 2.30 4.00 -16.39
CA LYS A 282 1.18 3.20 -16.92
C LYS A 282 1.24 1.74 -16.47
N ALA A 283 2.42 1.14 -16.46
CA ALA A 283 2.63 -0.22 -15.97
C ALA A 283 2.53 -0.28 -14.43
N LEU A 284 3.10 0.71 -13.73
CA LEU A 284 2.99 0.84 -12.28
C LEU A 284 1.54 0.90 -11.81
N THR A 285 0.64 1.49 -12.62
CA THR A 285 -0.79 1.56 -12.28
C THR A 285 -1.41 0.18 -12.07
N ALA A 286 -0.98 -0.87 -12.80
CA ALA A 286 -1.47 -2.23 -12.58
C ALA A 286 -1.17 -2.75 -11.17
N VAL A 287 -0.04 -2.36 -10.59
CA VAL A 287 0.42 -2.83 -9.26
C VAL A 287 -0.05 -1.89 -8.15
N CYS A 288 -0.04 -0.58 -8.41
CA CYS A 288 -0.43 0.46 -7.44
C CYS A 288 -1.95 0.65 -7.32
N ASN A 289 -2.71 0.23 -8.35
CA ASN A 289 -4.17 0.36 -8.47
C ASN A 289 -4.75 -0.97 -9.00
N PRO A 290 -4.67 -2.06 -8.20
CA PRO A 290 -4.74 -3.42 -8.72
C PRO A 290 -6.15 -3.99 -8.85
N THR A 291 -7.20 -3.19 -8.65
CA THR A 291 -8.59 -3.67 -8.72
C THR A 291 -9.40 -2.95 -9.79
N VAL A 292 -10.46 -3.58 -10.29
CA VAL A 292 -11.42 -2.90 -11.20
C VAL A 292 -12.00 -1.65 -10.52
N ASN A 293 -12.11 -1.65 -9.21
CA ASN A 293 -12.62 -0.53 -8.44
C ASN A 293 -11.62 0.64 -8.36
N SER A 294 -10.31 0.39 -8.42
CA SER A 294 -9.28 1.42 -8.46
C SER A 294 -9.51 2.45 -9.57
N TYR A 295 -9.99 2.01 -10.72
CA TYR A 295 -10.27 2.86 -11.89
C TYR A 295 -11.59 3.64 -11.79
N LYS A 296 -12.39 3.39 -10.76
CA LYS A 296 -13.51 4.25 -10.36
C LYS A 296 -13.04 5.44 -9.50
N ARG A 297 -11.88 5.31 -8.82
CA ARG A 297 -11.20 6.42 -8.15
C ARG A 297 -10.40 7.27 -9.14
N LEU A 298 -9.64 6.64 -10.05
CA LEU A 298 -8.79 7.33 -11.03
C LEU A 298 -9.61 7.98 -12.15
N VAL A 299 -10.49 8.90 -11.79
CA VAL A 299 -11.32 9.69 -12.71
C VAL A 299 -11.18 11.18 -12.38
N PRO A 300 -11.25 12.08 -13.40
CA PRO A 300 -11.15 13.52 -13.16
C PRO A 300 -12.25 14.03 -12.24
N GLY A 301 -11.91 15.02 -11.38
CA GLY A 301 -12.89 15.74 -10.55
C GLY A 301 -13.08 15.22 -9.13
N TYR A 302 -12.31 14.20 -8.70
CA TYR A 302 -12.38 13.60 -7.36
C TYR A 302 -11.01 13.54 -6.66
N GLU A 303 -10.15 14.52 -6.91
CA GLU A 303 -8.83 14.71 -6.29
C GLU A 303 -7.79 13.61 -6.55
N ALA A 304 -8.14 12.52 -7.24
CA ALA A 304 -7.20 11.51 -7.66
C ALA A 304 -6.40 11.93 -8.90
N PRO A 305 -5.08 11.68 -8.96
CA PRO A 305 -4.27 12.01 -10.13
C PRO A 305 -4.60 11.06 -11.29
N VAL A 306 -4.85 11.62 -12.46
CA VAL A 306 -5.12 10.84 -13.69
C VAL A 306 -4.13 11.14 -14.81
N TYR A 307 -3.23 12.11 -14.59
CA TYR A 307 -2.29 12.62 -15.57
C TYR A 307 -0.85 12.39 -15.14
N ILE A 308 -0.01 11.91 -16.05
CA ILE A 308 1.42 11.67 -15.81
C ILE A 308 2.17 12.99 -15.88
N ALA A 309 2.34 13.62 -14.74
CA ALA A 309 3.06 14.88 -14.58
C ALA A 309 3.63 14.98 -13.16
N TRP A 310 4.53 15.93 -12.93
CA TRP A 310 5.04 16.26 -11.60
C TRP A 310 5.01 17.77 -11.34
N SER A 311 4.99 18.16 -10.08
CA SER A 311 5.04 19.55 -9.65
C SER A 311 5.51 19.70 -8.21
N ALA A 312 6.15 20.83 -7.92
CA ALA A 312 6.45 21.25 -6.54
C ALA A 312 5.39 22.18 -5.93
N ARG A 313 4.40 22.64 -6.71
CA ARG A 313 3.43 23.66 -6.28
C ARG A 313 1.97 23.24 -6.42
N ASN A 314 1.70 22.17 -7.14
CA ASN A 314 0.36 21.76 -7.52
C ASN A 314 0.04 20.38 -6.93
N ARG A 315 -1.22 20.15 -6.52
CA ARG A 315 -1.71 18.86 -6.00
C ARG A 315 -2.38 17.99 -7.06
N SER A 316 -2.52 18.48 -8.32
CA SER A 316 -3.20 17.74 -9.38
C SER A 316 -2.33 16.70 -10.11
N PRO A 317 -0.98 16.78 -10.18
CA PRO A 317 -0.16 15.80 -10.88
C PRO A 317 0.03 14.49 -10.10
N LEU A 318 0.55 13.48 -10.82
CA LEU A 318 0.89 12.16 -10.31
C LEU A 318 1.93 12.22 -9.19
N ILE A 319 2.97 13.05 -9.38
CA ILE A 319 4.06 13.23 -8.41
C ILE A 319 4.08 14.68 -7.94
N ARG A 320 3.99 14.85 -6.62
CA ARG A 320 4.16 16.14 -5.94
C ARG A 320 5.47 16.14 -5.16
N ILE A 321 6.14 17.29 -5.12
CA ILE A 321 7.30 17.52 -4.26
C ILE A 321 6.85 18.36 -3.06
N PRO A 322 6.75 17.79 -1.84
CA PRO A 322 6.46 18.57 -0.64
C PRO A 322 7.51 19.66 -0.39
N GLU A 323 7.13 20.69 0.36
CA GLU A 323 7.96 21.89 0.60
C GLU A 323 9.25 21.61 1.38
N SER A 324 9.24 20.63 2.28
CA SER A 324 10.38 20.28 3.14
C SER A 324 11.61 19.86 2.33
N ARG A 325 12.78 20.29 2.79
CA ARG A 325 14.09 20.02 2.16
C ARG A 325 15.09 19.48 3.19
N GLY A 326 16.32 19.21 2.75
CA GLY A 326 17.36 18.60 3.56
C GLY A 326 17.06 17.11 3.77
N ILE A 327 17.16 16.65 4.99
CA ILE A 327 16.88 15.25 5.37
C ILE A 327 15.43 14.83 5.05
N SER A 328 14.50 15.79 4.99
CA SER A 328 13.08 15.56 4.74
C SER A 328 12.68 15.70 3.26
N THR A 329 13.64 15.83 2.34
CA THR A 329 13.38 15.91 0.91
C THR A 329 12.78 14.58 0.44
N ARG A 330 11.61 14.65 -0.23
CA ARG A 330 10.87 13.49 -0.67
C ARG A 330 10.02 13.79 -1.89
N ILE A 331 9.59 12.76 -2.57
CA ILE A 331 8.53 12.82 -3.57
C ILE A 331 7.28 12.18 -3.01
N GLU A 332 6.11 12.68 -3.36
CA GLU A 332 4.82 12.12 -3.03
C GLU A 332 4.20 11.53 -4.30
N LEU A 333 4.08 10.20 -4.36
CA LEU A 333 3.36 9.50 -5.43
C LEU A 333 1.90 9.35 -5.02
N ARG A 334 0.99 10.02 -5.74
CA ARG A 334 -0.41 10.21 -5.32
C ARG A 334 -1.40 9.23 -5.93
N SER A 335 -0.99 8.41 -6.91
CA SER A 335 -1.90 7.47 -7.57
C SER A 335 -2.20 6.23 -6.76
N VAL A 336 -1.29 5.76 -5.92
CA VAL A 336 -1.44 4.52 -5.14
C VAL A 336 -2.72 4.53 -4.35
N ASP A 337 -3.42 3.40 -4.30
CA ASP A 337 -4.62 3.26 -3.47
C ASP A 337 -4.47 2.14 -2.42
N PRO A 338 -5.33 2.14 -1.37
CA PRO A 338 -5.15 1.21 -0.25
C PRO A 338 -5.39 -0.26 -0.59
N SER A 339 -5.92 -0.59 -1.79
CA SER A 339 -6.07 -1.99 -2.23
C SER A 339 -4.75 -2.59 -2.74
N ALA A 340 -3.74 -1.76 -2.98
CA ALA A 340 -2.43 -2.22 -3.42
C ALA A 340 -1.77 -3.14 -2.39
N ASN A 341 -1.04 -4.15 -2.90
CA ASN A 341 -0.06 -4.88 -2.11
C ASN A 341 1.14 -3.95 -1.86
N PRO A 342 1.39 -3.49 -0.62
CA PRO A 342 2.41 -2.46 -0.38
C PRO A 342 3.82 -2.93 -0.74
N TYR A 343 4.14 -4.21 -0.53
CA TYR A 343 5.46 -4.77 -0.86
C TYR A 343 5.71 -4.76 -2.38
N LEU A 344 4.71 -5.16 -3.18
CA LEU A 344 4.83 -5.17 -4.64
C LEU A 344 4.85 -3.76 -5.21
N ALA A 345 4.01 -2.86 -4.69
CA ALA A 345 4.00 -1.45 -5.09
C ALA A 345 5.36 -0.80 -4.83
N MET A 346 5.94 -0.99 -3.62
CA MET A 346 7.26 -0.46 -3.28
C MET A 346 8.37 -1.04 -4.15
N ALA A 347 8.37 -2.35 -4.40
CA ALA A 347 9.34 -3.00 -5.28
C ALA A 347 9.29 -2.43 -6.71
N ALA A 348 8.09 -2.31 -7.27
CA ALA A 348 7.88 -1.79 -8.62
C ALA A 348 8.29 -0.31 -8.74
N ILE A 349 7.87 0.54 -7.81
CA ILE A 349 8.21 1.97 -7.80
C ILE A 349 9.72 2.18 -7.66
N LEU A 350 10.36 1.45 -6.74
CA LEU A 350 11.81 1.54 -6.53
C LEU A 350 12.57 1.14 -7.79
N THR A 351 12.22 0.02 -8.40
CA THR A 351 12.89 -0.46 -9.63
C THR A 351 12.74 0.54 -10.77
N ALA A 352 11.54 1.09 -10.98
CA ALA A 352 11.28 2.12 -11.99
C ALA A 352 12.10 3.39 -11.74
N GLY A 353 12.13 3.87 -10.50
CA GLY A 353 12.92 5.04 -10.13
C GLY A 353 14.44 4.82 -10.30
N LEU A 354 14.93 3.65 -9.91
CA LEU A 354 16.34 3.28 -10.05
C LEU A 354 16.77 3.12 -11.51
N GLU A 355 15.91 2.66 -12.40
CA GLU A 355 16.19 2.69 -13.84
C GLU A 355 16.42 4.12 -14.31
N GLY A 356 15.53 5.07 -13.89
CA GLY A 356 15.73 6.48 -14.19
C GLY A 356 17.07 7.01 -13.73
N VAL A 357 17.53 6.62 -12.54
CA VAL A 357 18.85 7.00 -11.99
C VAL A 357 19.99 6.38 -12.78
N LYS A 358 19.91 5.08 -13.11
CA LYS A 358 20.92 4.38 -13.90
C LYS A 358 21.11 4.98 -15.29
N GLU A 359 20.00 5.22 -15.97
CA GLU A 359 19.97 5.73 -17.34
C GLU A 359 20.11 7.27 -17.39
N LYS A 360 20.17 7.95 -16.24
CA LYS A 360 20.21 9.42 -16.12
C LYS A 360 19.12 10.08 -16.93
N MET A 361 17.89 9.57 -16.77
CA MET A 361 16.74 10.06 -17.54
C MET A 361 16.42 11.50 -17.22
N GLU A 362 16.18 12.30 -18.26
CA GLU A 362 15.76 13.67 -18.11
C GLU A 362 14.30 13.75 -17.70
N VAL A 363 14.03 14.48 -16.60
CA VAL A 363 12.65 14.71 -16.14
C VAL A 363 12.01 15.79 -17.01
N PRO A 364 10.73 15.63 -17.45
CA PRO A 364 10.00 16.69 -18.14
C PRO A 364 9.85 17.95 -17.27
N GLU A 365 9.49 19.08 -17.89
CA GLU A 365 9.18 20.30 -17.15
C GLU A 365 8.06 20.08 -16.13
N ALA A 366 8.21 20.69 -14.95
CA ALA A 366 7.19 20.65 -13.89
C ALA A 366 5.91 21.39 -14.35
N ILE A 367 4.76 20.84 -14.03
CA ILE A 367 3.47 21.42 -14.40
C ILE A 367 2.86 22.13 -13.17
N ASP A 368 3.12 23.43 -13.03
CA ASP A 368 2.69 24.24 -11.87
C ASP A 368 1.29 24.85 -12.05
N ARG A 369 0.55 24.48 -13.08
CA ARG A 369 -0.84 24.89 -13.32
C ARG A 369 -1.83 23.74 -13.14
N ASN A 370 -3.09 24.08 -12.89
CA ASN A 370 -4.15 23.06 -12.74
C ASN A 370 -4.33 22.28 -14.04
N ILE A 371 -3.91 21.00 -14.04
CA ILE A 371 -3.96 20.12 -15.22
C ILE A 371 -5.41 19.82 -15.61
N TYR A 372 -6.33 19.73 -14.66
CA TYR A 372 -7.76 19.49 -14.94
C TYR A 372 -8.42 20.62 -15.75
N ALA A 373 -7.92 21.83 -15.65
CA ALA A 373 -8.38 22.98 -16.46
C ALA A 373 -7.80 23.01 -17.88
N MET A 374 -6.81 22.16 -18.18
CA MET A 374 -6.18 22.09 -19.52
C MET A 374 -7.04 21.28 -20.48
N SER A 375 -7.20 21.77 -21.70
CA SER A 375 -7.78 21.00 -22.81
C SER A 375 -6.88 19.81 -23.20
N ALA A 376 -7.44 18.77 -23.80
CA ALA A 376 -6.68 17.63 -24.31
C ALA A 376 -5.54 18.04 -25.27
N ARG A 377 -5.78 19.11 -26.10
CA ARG A 377 -4.76 19.67 -26.99
C ARG A 377 -3.60 20.29 -26.23
N GLU A 378 -3.87 21.01 -25.15
CA GLU A 378 -2.83 21.63 -24.31
C GLU A 378 -2.02 20.58 -23.57
N ARG A 379 -2.68 19.53 -22.99
CA ARG A 379 -1.98 18.40 -22.38
C ARG A 379 -1.06 17.70 -23.36
N LYS A 380 -1.56 17.37 -24.55
CA LYS A 380 -0.74 16.74 -25.60
C LYS A 380 0.45 17.59 -26.01
N LYS A 381 0.28 18.91 -26.12
CA LYS A 381 1.38 19.86 -26.43
C LYS A 381 2.42 19.93 -25.31
N ALA A 382 2.00 19.76 -24.07
CA ALA A 382 2.88 19.71 -22.89
C ALA A 382 3.48 18.31 -22.62
N GLY A 383 3.22 17.32 -23.49
CA GLY A 383 3.71 15.95 -23.28
C GLY A 383 3.08 15.21 -22.12
N ILE A 384 1.90 15.64 -21.65
CA ILE A 384 1.18 15.04 -20.53
C ILE A 384 0.29 13.91 -21.06
N ASP A 385 0.60 12.69 -20.65
CA ASP A 385 -0.17 11.49 -20.93
C ASP A 385 -1.16 11.20 -19.79
N ASP A 386 -2.19 10.40 -20.10
CA ASP A 386 -3.14 9.89 -19.11
C ASP A 386 -2.65 8.57 -18.51
N LEU A 387 -2.99 8.31 -17.24
CA LEU A 387 -2.93 6.97 -16.66
C LEU A 387 -3.95 6.03 -17.33
N PRO A 388 -3.76 4.70 -17.27
CA PRO A 388 -4.74 3.74 -17.79
C PRO A 388 -6.15 3.98 -17.20
N GLY A 389 -7.16 3.88 -18.03
CA GLY A 389 -8.56 4.08 -17.63
C GLY A 389 -9.24 2.81 -17.10
N THR A 390 -8.61 1.64 -17.25
CA THR A 390 -9.16 0.34 -16.81
C THR A 390 -8.05 -0.58 -16.31
N LEU A 391 -8.42 -1.55 -15.45
CA LEU A 391 -7.50 -2.60 -15.00
C LEU A 391 -6.90 -3.38 -16.18
N ASN A 392 -7.71 -3.69 -17.20
CA ASN A 392 -7.23 -4.41 -18.39
C ASN A 392 -6.17 -3.62 -19.15
N GLU A 393 -6.38 -2.33 -19.34
CA GLU A 393 -5.40 -1.46 -20.01
C GLU A 393 -4.08 -1.41 -19.22
N ALA A 394 -4.13 -1.26 -17.91
CA ALA A 394 -2.95 -1.26 -17.04
C ALA A 394 -2.17 -2.59 -17.11
N ILE A 395 -2.88 -3.73 -17.14
CA ILE A 395 -2.27 -5.05 -17.30
C ILE A 395 -1.56 -5.16 -18.67
N GLU A 396 -2.16 -4.63 -19.74
CA GLU A 396 -1.50 -4.68 -21.07
C GLU A 396 -0.24 -3.79 -21.10
N TYR A 397 -0.20 -2.67 -20.35
CA TYR A 397 1.04 -1.92 -20.15
C TYR A 397 2.07 -2.69 -19.32
N LEU A 398 1.66 -3.33 -18.22
CA LEU A 398 2.56 -4.16 -17.40
C LEU A 398 3.21 -5.28 -18.22
N LYS A 399 2.47 -5.92 -19.13
CA LYS A 399 2.97 -7.00 -20.01
C LYS A 399 4.01 -6.53 -21.02
N GLN A 400 4.14 -5.22 -21.24
CA GLN A 400 5.08 -4.63 -22.19
C GLN A 400 6.25 -3.93 -21.49
N ASP A 401 6.24 -3.84 -20.17
CA ASP A 401 7.21 -3.10 -19.38
C ASP A 401 8.16 -4.05 -18.63
N GLU A 402 9.29 -4.35 -19.25
CA GLU A 402 10.28 -5.29 -18.70
C GLU A 402 10.83 -4.85 -17.34
N THR A 403 10.91 -3.54 -17.09
CA THR A 403 11.41 -2.99 -15.83
C THR A 403 10.46 -3.30 -14.67
N VAL A 404 9.16 -3.02 -14.82
CA VAL A 404 8.16 -3.33 -13.80
C VAL A 404 7.97 -4.84 -13.65
N GLN A 405 8.06 -5.62 -14.75
CA GLN A 405 8.05 -7.09 -14.70
C GLN A 405 9.22 -7.62 -13.85
N SER A 406 10.43 -7.11 -14.06
CA SER A 406 11.62 -7.53 -13.30
C SER A 406 11.49 -7.27 -11.80
N ALA A 407 10.82 -6.18 -11.43
CA ALA A 407 10.55 -5.85 -10.04
C ALA A 407 9.69 -6.90 -9.32
N LEU A 408 8.77 -7.54 -10.04
CA LEU A 408 7.87 -8.57 -9.50
C LEU A 408 8.51 -9.97 -9.53
N GLY A 409 9.37 -10.23 -10.50
CA GLY A 409 9.87 -11.57 -10.80
C GLY A 409 8.81 -12.46 -11.45
N SER A 410 9.25 -13.52 -12.14
CA SER A 410 8.36 -14.32 -13.01
C SER A 410 7.19 -14.94 -12.26
N HIS A 411 7.43 -15.55 -11.10
CA HIS A 411 6.38 -16.25 -10.35
C HIS A 411 5.23 -15.29 -9.93
N ILE A 412 5.58 -14.16 -9.31
CA ILE A 412 4.57 -13.18 -8.89
C ILE A 412 3.89 -12.58 -10.11
N LEU A 413 4.65 -12.20 -11.14
CA LEU A 413 4.13 -11.58 -12.36
C LEU A 413 3.08 -12.44 -13.04
N ASP A 414 3.38 -13.72 -13.29
CA ASP A 414 2.48 -14.63 -14.03
C ASP A 414 1.17 -14.83 -13.26
N ASN A 415 1.27 -15.12 -11.96
CA ASN A 415 0.09 -15.32 -11.10
C ASN A 415 -0.71 -14.03 -10.90
N PHE A 416 -0.03 -12.88 -10.76
CA PHE A 416 -0.70 -11.58 -10.65
C PHE A 416 -1.49 -11.24 -11.92
N ILE A 417 -0.87 -11.40 -13.10
CA ILE A 417 -1.54 -11.14 -14.38
C ILE A 417 -2.75 -12.08 -14.56
N GLU A 418 -2.60 -13.36 -14.23
CA GLU A 418 -3.69 -14.33 -14.34
C GLU A 418 -4.87 -13.95 -13.46
N ALA A 419 -4.61 -13.69 -12.17
CA ALA A 419 -5.65 -13.29 -11.20
C ALA A 419 -6.36 -11.99 -11.65
N LYS A 420 -5.61 -10.99 -12.13
CA LYS A 420 -6.19 -9.71 -12.57
C LYS A 420 -6.97 -9.82 -13.89
N ARG A 421 -6.57 -10.70 -14.78
CA ARG A 421 -7.35 -11.03 -15.99
C ARG A 421 -8.66 -11.73 -15.65
N PHE A 422 -8.62 -12.65 -14.68
CA PHE A 422 -9.84 -13.31 -14.19
C PHE A 422 -10.80 -12.30 -13.56
N GLU A 423 -10.29 -11.40 -12.68
CA GLU A 423 -11.07 -10.32 -12.09
C GLU A 423 -11.71 -9.43 -13.16
N TRP A 424 -10.95 -9.00 -14.16
CA TRP A 424 -11.45 -8.18 -15.27
C TRP A 424 -12.52 -8.91 -16.07
N ALA A 425 -12.30 -10.19 -16.41
CA ALA A 425 -13.25 -10.98 -17.18
C ALA A 425 -14.58 -11.16 -16.44
N ALA A 426 -14.53 -11.39 -15.14
CA ALA A 426 -15.71 -11.48 -14.27
C ALA A 426 -16.45 -10.13 -14.22
N TYR A 427 -15.72 -9.03 -13.99
CA TYR A 427 -16.29 -7.69 -13.90
C TYR A 427 -16.97 -7.25 -15.20
N ARG A 428 -16.30 -7.39 -16.36
CA ARG A 428 -16.83 -6.92 -17.64
C ARG A 428 -18.06 -7.68 -18.14
N SER A 429 -18.36 -8.83 -17.55
CA SER A 429 -19.56 -9.61 -17.86
C SER A 429 -20.78 -9.21 -17.02
N GLN A 430 -20.57 -8.36 -15.99
CA GLN A 430 -21.68 -7.88 -15.16
C GLN A 430 -22.48 -6.83 -15.92
N VAL A 431 -23.82 -6.89 -15.75
CA VAL A 431 -24.72 -5.84 -16.23
C VAL A 431 -25.01 -4.93 -15.04
N SER A 432 -24.54 -3.69 -15.10
CA SER A 432 -24.71 -2.73 -14.03
C SER A 432 -26.12 -2.12 -14.00
N GLN A 433 -26.56 -1.65 -12.82
CA GLN A 433 -27.83 -0.93 -12.70
C GLN A 433 -27.88 0.28 -13.63
N TRP A 434 -26.74 0.99 -13.79
CA TRP A 434 -26.65 2.13 -14.71
C TRP A 434 -26.98 1.73 -16.17
N GLU A 435 -26.50 0.58 -16.65
CA GLU A 435 -26.81 0.08 -18.00
C GLU A 435 -28.29 -0.23 -18.15
N LEU A 436 -28.89 -0.88 -17.15
CA LEU A 436 -30.32 -1.16 -17.13
C LEU A 436 -31.15 0.12 -17.16
N ASP A 437 -30.78 1.11 -16.34
CA ASP A 437 -31.45 2.40 -16.27
C ASP A 437 -31.37 3.18 -17.60
N GLN A 438 -30.23 3.10 -18.30
CA GLN A 438 -30.01 3.80 -19.56
C GLN A 438 -30.62 3.08 -20.77
N TYR A 439 -30.54 1.76 -20.82
CA TYR A 439 -30.74 1.02 -22.06
C TYR A 439 -31.99 0.13 -22.09
N LEU A 440 -32.44 -0.41 -20.93
CA LEU A 440 -33.51 -1.41 -20.90
C LEU A 440 -34.81 -0.94 -21.53
N LYS A 441 -35.14 0.36 -21.42
CA LYS A 441 -36.37 0.93 -22.00
C LYS A 441 -36.14 1.57 -23.37
N LEU A 442 -34.87 1.71 -23.78
CA LEU A 442 -34.52 2.38 -25.02
C LEU A 442 -34.41 1.40 -26.19
N PHE A 443 -33.93 0.19 -25.90
CA PHE A 443 -33.77 -0.91 -26.83
C PHE A 443 -34.64 -2.11 -26.43
#